data_31a3c91f54d59ec578d43ae40c1687f0
#
_entry.id   31a3c91f54d59ec578d43ae40c1687f0
#
_cell.length_a   1.000
_cell.length_b   1.000
_cell.length_c   1.000
_cell.angle_alpha   90.00
_cell.angle_beta   90.00
_cell.angle_gamma   90.00
#
_symmetry.space_group_name_H-M   'P 1'
#
loop_
_entity.id
_entity.type
_entity.pdbx_description
1 polymer ?
#
loop_
_entity_poly.entity_id
_entity_poly.type
_entity_poly.pdbx_seq_one_letter_code
_entity_poly.pdbx_strand_id
1 'polypeptide(L)'
;MSLQALVFCSDDKILRVLRRVLSDLEIQMEHCLSADSTIHKITRQRFEAIIVDCTEQETASQILKSIRNAPCNKRAVAVAIIDGQTALRGAFELGAHFVLYKPISMERAKTSFRAARALMKSERRRNQRIPVQIPVVLYTQEGARINTVTSDLGEGGMAVQAAKLPRRSGEQVRAQFTLPDTGFDCDCLVEVAWENTTRQSGIRFVELTPEVREKLRGWFNQHATPAEVEDPPMACRLTDLSTGGCYLDTSTPFPVRAKVILSLALPGAKVQVSGIVRVMHPEKGMGVEFNQSTDEQCGLVEDFLGTLSNAAEDASPELLVDPEGIQSTDPEDNESWANKGVYDPLLDLFRRGLDLTLEEFHSEMKKQRGTKAKRATVSI
;
A
#
# COMPACT_ATOMS: atom_id res chain seq x y z
N MET A 1 13.01 5.15 16.23
CA MET A 1 14.01 5.56 15.18
C MET A 1 13.29 6.44 14.15
N SER A 2 13.91 7.55 13.69
CA SER A 2 13.35 8.42 12.65
C SER A 2 13.31 7.72 11.29
N LEU A 3 12.37 8.11 10.41
CA LEU A 3 12.37 7.68 9.01
C LEU A 3 13.59 8.25 8.29
N GLN A 4 14.18 7.49 7.36
CA GLN A 4 15.37 7.90 6.62
C GLN A 4 15.08 8.00 5.12
N ALA A 5 15.49 9.09 4.50
CA ALA A 5 15.38 9.32 3.06
C ALA A 5 16.75 9.59 2.45
N LEU A 6 17.10 8.87 1.39
CA LEU A 6 18.28 9.16 0.56
C LEU A 6 17.88 10.07 -0.59
N VAL A 7 18.64 11.14 -0.82
CA VAL A 7 18.36 12.12 -1.89
C VAL A 7 19.54 12.18 -2.85
N PHE A 8 19.27 11.90 -4.12
CA PHE A 8 20.17 12.16 -5.24
C PHE A 8 19.69 13.38 -6.01
N CYS A 9 20.34 14.50 -5.85
CA CYS A 9 20.01 15.77 -6.50
C CYS A 9 21.23 16.70 -6.44
N SER A 10 21.49 17.43 -7.52
CA SER A 10 22.55 18.43 -7.60
C SER A 10 22.07 19.89 -7.47
N ASP A 11 20.74 20.11 -7.53
CA ASP A 11 20.15 21.46 -7.45
C ASP A 11 19.99 21.93 -5.99
N ASP A 12 20.74 22.92 -5.59
CA ASP A 12 20.72 23.50 -4.25
C ASP A 12 19.35 24.12 -3.87
N LYS A 13 18.57 24.60 -4.85
CA LYS A 13 17.25 25.16 -4.57
C LYS A 13 16.28 24.05 -4.19
N ILE A 14 16.31 22.96 -4.93
CA ILE A 14 15.52 21.77 -4.64
C ILE A 14 15.91 21.18 -3.29
N LEU A 15 17.21 21.03 -3.03
CA LEU A 15 17.73 20.51 -1.77
C LEU A 15 17.28 21.32 -0.56
N ARG A 16 17.24 22.65 -0.67
CA ARG A 16 16.72 23.51 0.41
C ARG A 16 15.23 23.24 0.70
N VAL A 17 14.42 23.10 -0.33
CA VAL A 17 12.98 22.77 -0.16
C VAL A 17 12.82 21.37 0.45
N LEU A 18 13.50 20.36 -0.09
CA LEU A 18 13.43 18.99 0.42
C LEU A 18 13.88 18.91 1.88
N ARG A 19 15.01 19.53 2.21
CA ARG A 19 15.54 19.53 3.59
C ARG A 19 14.54 20.12 4.58
N ARG A 20 13.87 21.20 4.22
CA ARG A 20 12.84 21.81 5.06
C ARG A 20 11.61 20.91 5.20
N VAL A 21 11.07 20.41 4.08
CA VAL A 21 9.85 19.58 4.08
C VAL A 21 10.08 18.26 4.81
N LEU A 22 11.21 17.60 4.56
CA LEU A 22 11.52 16.32 5.23
C LEU A 22 11.73 16.51 6.73
N SER A 23 12.41 17.61 7.13
CA SER A 23 12.57 17.96 8.55
C SER A 23 11.23 18.24 9.24
N ASP A 24 10.32 19.00 8.59
CA ASP A 24 8.96 19.25 9.11
C ASP A 24 8.13 17.97 9.30
N LEU A 25 8.46 16.91 8.55
CA LEU A 25 7.81 15.60 8.60
C LEU A 25 8.60 14.56 9.42
N GLU A 26 9.64 14.99 10.16
CA GLU A 26 10.50 14.14 10.99
C GLU A 26 11.20 13.02 10.20
N ILE A 27 11.52 13.27 8.93
CA ILE A 27 12.25 12.38 8.04
C ILE A 27 13.71 12.89 7.96
N GLN A 28 14.65 12.05 8.35
CA GLN A 28 16.08 12.37 8.22
C GLN A 28 16.52 12.24 6.77
N MET A 29 17.23 13.25 6.28
CA MET A 29 17.70 13.32 4.91
C MET A 29 19.20 13.03 4.83
N GLU A 30 19.57 12.03 4.07
CA GLU A 30 20.94 11.77 3.64
C GLU A 30 21.07 12.18 2.17
N HIS A 31 22.13 12.92 1.82
CA HIS A 31 22.31 13.49 0.48
C HIS A 31 23.52 12.90 -0.22
N CYS A 32 23.38 12.60 -1.50
CA CYS A 32 24.43 12.13 -2.40
C CYS A 32 24.45 12.93 -3.69
N LEU A 33 25.65 13.22 -4.19
CA LEU A 33 25.91 13.91 -5.47
C LEU A 33 26.35 12.94 -6.57
N SER A 34 26.91 11.78 -6.21
CA SER A 34 27.42 10.80 -7.14
C SER A 34 26.47 9.62 -7.25
N ALA A 35 26.21 9.17 -8.49
CA ALA A 35 25.38 7.98 -8.76
C ALA A 35 25.98 6.71 -8.14
N ASP A 36 27.29 6.52 -8.26
CA ASP A 36 27.99 5.35 -7.70
C ASP A 36 27.86 5.30 -6.18
N SER A 37 28.04 6.43 -5.50
CA SER A 37 27.85 6.53 -4.05
C SER A 37 26.40 6.24 -3.66
N THR A 38 25.44 6.74 -4.45
CA THR A 38 24.02 6.50 -4.22
C THR A 38 23.67 5.02 -4.36
N ILE A 39 24.10 4.37 -5.43
CA ILE A 39 23.88 2.95 -5.68
C ILE A 39 24.56 2.09 -4.60
N HIS A 40 25.79 2.44 -4.22
CA HIS A 40 26.50 1.74 -3.15
C HIS A 40 25.74 1.81 -1.82
N LYS A 41 25.17 2.98 -1.47
CA LYS A 41 24.33 3.11 -0.26
C LYS A 41 23.05 2.34 -0.37
N ILE A 42 22.33 2.42 -1.50
CA ILE A 42 21.10 1.67 -1.78
C ILE A 42 21.30 0.16 -1.58
N THR A 43 22.44 -0.39 -1.93
CA THR A 43 22.72 -1.83 -1.81
C THR A 43 23.10 -2.29 -0.41
N ARG A 44 23.55 -1.40 0.46
CA ARG A 44 24.09 -1.73 1.78
C ARG A 44 23.31 -1.19 2.97
N GLN A 45 22.56 -0.12 2.78
CA GLN A 45 21.83 0.57 3.83
C GLN A 45 20.34 0.57 3.49
N ARG A 46 19.52 0.54 4.51
CA ARG A 46 18.07 0.61 4.35
C ARG A 46 17.61 2.05 4.46
N PHE A 47 16.74 2.44 3.54
CA PHE A 47 16.05 3.71 3.53
C PHE A 47 14.54 3.45 3.37
N GLU A 48 13.71 4.26 4.02
CA GLU A 48 12.27 4.22 3.83
C GLU A 48 11.86 4.95 2.54
N ALA A 49 12.63 5.97 2.13
CA ALA A 49 12.43 6.63 0.84
C ALA A 49 13.74 6.89 0.10
N ILE A 50 13.66 6.93 -1.23
CA ILE A 50 14.76 7.33 -2.11
C ILE A 50 14.22 8.33 -3.11
N ILE A 51 14.79 9.53 -3.11
CA ILE A 51 14.38 10.69 -3.92
C ILE A 51 15.43 10.90 -4.98
N VAL A 52 15.03 10.87 -6.26
CA VAL A 52 15.94 10.92 -7.40
C VAL A 52 15.57 12.09 -8.30
N ASP A 53 16.52 13.00 -8.53
CA ASP A 53 16.40 14.02 -9.56
C ASP A 53 16.66 13.38 -10.94
N CYS A 54 15.64 13.45 -11.80
CA CYS A 54 15.63 12.81 -13.12
C CYS A 54 16.09 13.75 -14.25
N THR A 55 16.83 14.81 -13.95
CA THR A 55 17.39 15.71 -14.98
C THR A 55 18.29 14.94 -15.95
N GLU A 56 19.13 14.04 -15.45
CA GLU A 56 19.93 13.11 -16.23
C GLU A 56 19.22 11.75 -16.30
N GLN A 57 18.50 11.50 -17.39
CA GLN A 57 17.60 10.36 -17.51
C GLN A 57 18.31 9.00 -17.39
N GLU A 58 19.51 8.84 -17.94
CA GLU A 58 20.27 7.59 -17.86
C GLU A 58 20.67 7.27 -16.42
N THR A 59 21.26 8.24 -15.72
CA THR A 59 21.68 8.14 -14.34
C THR A 59 20.50 7.86 -13.41
N ALA A 60 19.39 8.58 -13.60
CA ALA A 60 18.17 8.36 -12.83
C ALA A 60 17.60 6.96 -13.05
N SER A 61 17.57 6.47 -14.30
CA SER A 61 17.14 5.12 -14.64
C SER A 61 17.96 4.04 -13.94
N GLN A 62 19.30 4.19 -13.90
CA GLN A 62 20.19 3.28 -13.20
C GLN A 62 19.91 3.25 -11.69
N ILE A 63 19.74 4.41 -11.08
CA ILE A 63 19.44 4.51 -9.63
C ILE A 63 18.08 3.89 -9.33
N LEU A 64 17.00 4.24 -10.06
CA LEU A 64 15.66 3.72 -9.84
C LEU A 64 15.60 2.18 -10.02
N LYS A 65 16.27 1.63 -11.03
CA LYS A 65 16.41 0.17 -11.20
C LYS A 65 17.17 -0.46 -10.04
N SER A 66 18.21 0.19 -9.55
CA SER A 66 19.01 -0.30 -8.42
C SER A 66 18.20 -0.40 -7.14
N ILE A 67 17.24 0.51 -6.91
CA ILE A 67 16.30 0.45 -5.78
C ILE A 67 15.51 -0.86 -5.80
N ARG A 68 14.98 -1.24 -6.96
CA ARG A 68 14.14 -2.44 -7.11
C ARG A 68 14.94 -3.74 -6.99
N ASN A 69 16.20 -3.70 -7.38
CA ASN A 69 17.10 -4.86 -7.31
C ASN A 69 17.79 -5.02 -5.95
N ALA A 70 17.78 -3.99 -5.10
CA ALA A 70 18.40 -4.05 -3.77
C ALA A 70 17.47 -4.72 -2.76
N PRO A 71 17.81 -5.88 -2.16
CA PRO A 71 16.94 -6.61 -1.24
C PRO A 71 16.46 -5.77 -0.04
N CYS A 72 17.33 -4.87 0.47
CA CYS A 72 17.00 -4.02 1.62
C CYS A 72 16.11 -2.81 1.25
N ASN A 73 16.03 -2.42 -0.03
CA ASN A 73 15.34 -1.23 -0.49
C ASN A 73 14.28 -1.46 -1.58
N LYS A 74 14.03 -2.71 -2.00
CA LYS A 74 13.04 -3.04 -3.03
C LYS A 74 11.62 -2.50 -2.72
N ARG A 75 11.32 -2.28 -1.45
CA ARG A 75 10.06 -1.71 -0.95
C ARG A 75 10.18 -0.24 -0.51
N ALA A 76 11.34 0.38 -0.67
CA ALA A 76 11.50 1.79 -0.37
C ALA A 76 10.59 2.64 -1.26
N VAL A 77 10.05 3.72 -0.70
CA VAL A 77 9.23 4.67 -1.45
C VAL A 77 10.13 5.47 -2.38
N ALA A 78 10.03 5.24 -3.69
CA ALA A 78 10.80 5.97 -4.70
C ALA A 78 10.04 7.22 -5.13
N VAL A 79 10.70 8.38 -5.08
CA VAL A 79 10.18 9.68 -5.50
C VAL A 79 11.04 10.21 -6.63
N ALA A 80 10.46 10.48 -7.79
CA ALA A 80 11.15 11.08 -8.93
C ALA A 80 10.87 12.58 -8.98
N ILE A 81 11.93 13.37 -9.21
CA ILE A 81 11.82 14.80 -9.48
C ILE A 81 12.02 14.99 -10.98
N ILE A 82 11.01 15.52 -11.68
CA ILE A 82 10.99 15.61 -13.15
C ILE A 82 10.70 17.01 -13.66
N ASP A 83 11.15 17.26 -14.89
CA ASP A 83 10.83 18.46 -15.65
C ASP A 83 9.64 18.19 -16.57
N GLY A 84 8.49 18.82 -16.27
CA GLY A 84 7.29 18.74 -17.11
C GLY A 84 6.55 17.40 -17.07
N GLN A 85 5.38 17.38 -17.69
CA GLN A 85 4.48 16.20 -17.65
C GLN A 85 4.91 15.08 -18.60
N THR A 86 5.72 15.37 -19.62
CA THR A 86 6.17 14.38 -20.61
C THR A 86 7.06 13.29 -20.01
N ALA A 87 7.75 13.56 -18.90
CA ALA A 87 8.61 12.62 -18.19
C ALA A 87 7.85 11.73 -17.18
N LEU A 88 6.55 11.99 -16.96
CA LEU A 88 5.74 11.33 -15.94
C LEU A 88 5.66 9.81 -16.16
N ARG A 89 5.27 9.41 -17.37
CA ARG A 89 5.11 7.98 -17.71
C ARG A 89 6.44 7.23 -17.55
N GLY A 90 7.53 7.79 -18.07
CA GLY A 90 8.86 7.21 -17.94
C GLY A 90 9.30 7.04 -16.48
N ALA A 91 9.00 8.01 -15.60
CA ALA A 91 9.33 7.89 -14.17
C ALA A 91 8.58 6.73 -13.49
N PHE A 92 7.30 6.54 -13.78
CA PHE A 92 6.52 5.41 -13.24
C PHE A 92 6.96 4.06 -13.81
N GLU A 93 7.27 3.98 -15.11
CA GLU A 93 7.80 2.76 -15.75
C GLU A 93 9.16 2.35 -15.16
N LEU A 94 9.96 3.31 -14.71
CA LEU A 94 11.21 3.07 -14.00
C LEU A 94 11.02 2.70 -12.52
N GLY A 95 9.78 2.70 -12.04
CA GLY A 95 9.44 2.28 -10.68
C GLY A 95 9.33 3.40 -9.65
N ALA A 96 9.24 4.66 -10.06
CA ALA A 96 8.87 5.73 -9.13
C ALA A 96 7.45 5.51 -8.60
N HIS A 97 7.25 5.80 -7.33
CA HIS A 97 5.93 5.76 -6.69
C HIS A 97 5.28 7.15 -6.70
N PHE A 98 6.06 8.18 -6.42
CA PHE A 98 5.62 9.56 -6.43
C PHE A 98 6.46 10.39 -7.39
N VAL A 99 5.87 11.47 -7.85
CA VAL A 99 6.51 12.42 -8.75
C VAL A 99 6.36 13.85 -8.21
N LEU A 100 7.46 14.60 -8.24
CA LEU A 100 7.49 16.03 -7.96
C LEU A 100 7.89 16.78 -9.22
N TYR A 101 7.08 17.75 -9.61
CA TYR A 101 7.35 18.59 -10.78
C TYR A 101 8.23 19.80 -10.43
N LYS A 102 9.22 20.08 -11.27
CA LYS A 102 9.96 21.33 -11.21
C LYS A 102 9.14 22.49 -11.83
N PRO A 103 9.20 23.70 -11.24
CA PRO A 103 9.85 24.06 -9.99
C PRO A 103 9.10 23.50 -8.79
N ILE A 104 9.84 22.96 -7.79
CA ILE A 104 9.23 22.38 -6.60
C ILE A 104 8.77 23.49 -5.66
N SER A 105 7.47 23.58 -5.42
CA SER A 105 6.93 24.42 -4.34
C SER A 105 6.92 23.67 -3.01
N MET A 106 7.06 24.41 -1.91
CA MET A 106 7.05 23.83 -0.57
C MET A 106 5.72 23.14 -0.25
N GLU A 107 4.60 23.74 -0.62
CA GLU A 107 3.26 23.19 -0.37
C GLU A 107 3.03 21.87 -1.11
N ARG A 108 3.33 21.82 -2.41
CA ARG A 108 3.21 20.61 -3.22
C ARG A 108 4.11 19.50 -2.70
N ALA A 109 5.36 19.80 -2.38
CA ALA A 109 6.28 18.84 -1.80
C ALA A 109 5.76 18.33 -0.45
N LYS A 110 5.29 19.21 0.44
CA LYS A 110 4.73 18.83 1.75
C LYS A 110 3.50 17.92 1.60
N THR A 111 2.63 18.22 0.66
CA THR A 111 1.45 17.44 0.34
C THR A 111 1.83 16.03 -0.14
N SER A 112 2.69 15.90 -1.14
CA SER A 112 3.15 14.60 -1.65
C SER A 112 3.90 13.80 -0.59
N PHE A 113 4.75 14.44 0.21
CA PHE A 113 5.50 13.75 1.27
C PHE A 113 4.65 13.32 2.48
N ARG A 114 3.46 13.89 2.71
CA ARG A 114 2.52 13.36 3.71
C ARG A 114 2.02 11.97 3.32
N ALA A 115 1.58 11.79 2.08
CA ALA A 115 1.19 10.47 1.58
C ALA A 115 2.39 9.50 1.57
N ALA A 116 3.55 9.97 1.10
CA ALA A 116 4.78 9.18 1.12
C ALA A 116 5.16 8.75 2.54
N ARG A 117 5.06 9.65 3.54
CA ARG A 117 5.36 9.36 4.95
C ARG A 117 4.44 8.30 5.53
N ALA A 118 3.13 8.41 5.29
CA ALA A 118 2.17 7.40 5.73
C ALA A 118 2.52 6.02 5.15
N LEU A 119 2.87 5.98 3.86
CA LEU A 119 3.30 4.77 3.19
C LEU A 119 4.66 4.23 3.70
N MET A 120 5.64 5.11 3.97
CA MET A 120 6.92 4.74 4.59
C MET A 120 6.72 4.08 5.95
N LYS A 121 5.84 4.65 6.79
CA LYS A 121 5.51 4.10 8.10
C LYS A 121 4.83 2.74 7.96
N SER A 122 3.91 2.59 7.05
CA SER A 122 3.23 1.33 6.78
C SER A 122 4.21 0.24 6.30
N GLU A 123 5.08 0.55 5.31
CA GLU A 123 6.11 -0.39 4.85
C GLU A 123 7.13 -0.73 5.95
N ARG A 124 7.46 0.23 6.81
CA ARG A 124 8.36 -0.01 7.94
C ARG A 124 7.75 -0.99 8.93
N ARG A 125 6.49 -0.78 9.35
CA ARG A 125 5.76 -1.69 10.24
C ARG A 125 5.60 -3.07 9.65
N ARG A 126 5.23 -3.16 8.39
CA ARG A 126 5.07 -4.42 7.68
C ARG A 126 6.36 -5.26 7.68
N ASN A 127 7.51 -4.58 7.73
CA ASN A 127 8.82 -5.21 7.85
C ASN A 127 9.32 -5.32 9.29
N GLN A 128 8.64 -4.68 10.27
CA GLN A 128 9.00 -4.77 11.67
C GLN A 128 8.65 -6.15 12.19
N ARG A 129 9.57 -6.71 12.96
CA ARG A 129 9.40 -7.97 13.66
C ARG A 129 9.60 -7.72 15.14
N ILE A 130 8.61 -8.06 15.94
CA ILE A 130 8.69 -8.00 17.39
C ILE A 130 9.12 -9.38 17.88
N PRO A 131 10.29 -9.51 18.52
CA PRO A 131 10.71 -10.77 19.12
C PRO A 131 9.72 -11.18 20.19
N VAL A 132 9.00 -12.26 19.96
CA VAL A 132 8.00 -12.77 20.89
C VAL A 132 7.84 -14.27 20.73
N GLN A 133 7.71 -14.98 21.84
CA GLN A 133 7.49 -16.42 21.86
C GLN A 133 6.01 -16.72 22.13
N ILE A 134 5.29 -17.10 21.09
CA ILE A 134 3.86 -17.42 21.15
C ILE A 134 3.70 -18.88 20.71
N PRO A 135 3.00 -19.74 21.47
CA PRO A 135 2.61 -21.06 21.00
C PRO A 135 1.69 -20.94 19.77
N VAL A 136 2.01 -21.65 18.70
CA VAL A 136 1.25 -21.68 17.46
C VAL A 136 0.92 -23.13 17.10
N VAL A 137 -0.31 -23.34 16.69
CA VAL A 137 -0.77 -24.62 16.13
C VAL A 137 -1.00 -24.44 14.65
N LEU A 138 -0.32 -25.21 13.83
CA LEU A 138 -0.50 -25.23 12.39
C LEU A 138 -1.24 -26.49 11.97
N TYR A 139 -2.23 -26.34 11.11
CA TYR A 139 -3.00 -27.44 10.54
C TYR A 139 -2.72 -27.52 9.03
N THR A 140 -2.16 -28.64 8.58
CA THR A 140 -1.93 -28.88 7.15
C THR A 140 -3.21 -29.28 6.44
N GLN A 141 -3.22 -29.19 5.12
CA GLN A 141 -4.35 -29.68 4.31
C GLN A 141 -4.62 -31.18 4.47
N GLU A 142 -3.58 -31.96 4.84
CA GLU A 142 -3.68 -33.39 5.12
C GLU A 142 -4.25 -33.69 6.53
N GLY A 143 -4.59 -32.65 7.32
CA GLY A 143 -5.12 -32.78 8.67
C GLY A 143 -4.04 -32.99 9.75
N ALA A 144 -2.77 -32.88 9.43
CA ALA A 144 -1.71 -33.00 10.43
C ALA A 144 -1.67 -31.73 11.30
N ARG A 145 -1.54 -31.93 12.63
CA ARG A 145 -1.37 -30.87 13.61
C ARG A 145 0.10 -30.72 13.98
N ILE A 146 0.63 -29.50 13.82
CA ILE A 146 2.03 -29.18 14.12
C ILE A 146 2.04 -28.09 15.22
N ASN A 147 2.59 -28.43 16.38
CA ASN A 147 2.80 -27.46 17.46
C ASN A 147 4.17 -26.84 17.30
N THR A 148 4.22 -25.50 17.33
CA THR A 148 5.46 -24.71 17.22
C THR A 148 5.40 -23.47 18.08
N VAL A 149 6.49 -22.70 18.12
CA VAL A 149 6.58 -21.43 18.86
C VAL A 149 7.18 -20.38 17.93
N THR A 150 6.65 -19.16 17.98
CA THR A 150 7.24 -18.06 17.22
C THR A 150 8.59 -17.65 17.80
N SER A 151 9.49 -17.17 16.93
CA SER A 151 10.66 -16.39 17.34
C SER A 151 10.41 -14.89 17.24
N ASP A 152 9.54 -14.50 16.33
CA ASP A 152 9.08 -13.13 16.12
C ASP A 152 7.71 -13.11 15.45
N LEU A 153 7.01 -11.99 15.61
CA LEU A 153 5.73 -11.69 14.97
C LEU A 153 5.82 -10.35 14.25
N GLY A 154 5.34 -10.29 13.01
CA GLY A 154 5.19 -9.10 12.18
C GLY A 154 3.76 -8.97 11.66
N GLU A 155 3.35 -7.78 11.18
CA GLU A 155 2.01 -7.58 10.59
C GLU A 155 1.72 -8.50 9.40
N GLY A 156 2.75 -8.84 8.61
CA GLY A 156 2.60 -9.69 7.43
C GLY A 156 2.88 -11.17 7.66
N GLY A 157 3.21 -11.59 8.89
CA GLY A 157 3.54 -12.98 9.19
C GLY A 157 4.43 -13.16 10.40
N MET A 158 4.86 -14.39 10.66
CA MET A 158 5.68 -14.73 11.81
C MET A 158 6.84 -15.66 11.42
N ALA A 159 7.90 -15.69 12.20
CA ALA A 159 8.91 -16.74 12.12
C ALA A 159 8.64 -17.77 13.23
N VAL A 160 8.67 -19.05 12.89
CA VAL A 160 8.41 -20.16 13.80
C VAL A 160 9.63 -21.08 13.89
N GLN A 161 9.78 -21.73 15.05
CA GLN A 161 10.91 -22.64 15.30
C GLN A 161 10.54 -24.08 14.93
N ALA A 162 11.47 -24.74 14.20
CA ALA A 162 11.56 -26.20 14.06
C ALA A 162 10.28 -26.96 13.66
N ALA A 163 9.40 -26.39 12.86
CA ALA A 163 8.32 -27.15 12.31
C ALA A 163 8.82 -27.96 11.09
N LYS A 164 8.45 -29.24 11.00
CA LYS A 164 8.44 -29.95 9.72
C LYS A 164 7.25 -29.40 8.94
N LEU A 165 7.40 -28.21 8.39
CA LEU A 165 6.38 -27.64 7.54
C LEU A 165 6.36 -28.34 6.18
N PRO A 166 5.23 -28.39 5.48
CA PRO A 166 5.19 -28.86 4.11
C PRO A 166 6.23 -28.12 3.28
N ARG A 167 7.12 -28.85 2.60
CA ARG A 167 8.27 -28.28 1.89
C ARG A 167 7.95 -27.62 0.56
N ARG A 168 6.67 -27.45 0.23
CA ARG A 168 6.27 -26.80 -1.03
C ARG A 168 6.02 -25.32 -0.76
N SER A 169 6.84 -24.47 -1.38
CA SER A 169 6.55 -23.02 -1.43
C SER A 169 5.15 -22.79 -1.98
N GLY A 170 4.36 -21.97 -1.29
CA GLY A 170 2.96 -21.70 -1.67
C GLY A 170 1.92 -22.65 -1.08
N GLU A 171 2.31 -23.66 -0.29
CA GLU A 171 1.34 -24.51 0.41
C GLU A 171 0.70 -23.74 1.57
N GLN A 172 -0.64 -23.63 1.53
CA GLN A 172 -1.41 -22.93 2.54
C GLN A 172 -1.72 -23.86 3.72
N VAL A 173 -1.50 -23.37 4.92
CA VAL A 173 -1.81 -24.03 6.18
C VAL A 173 -2.62 -23.09 7.08
N ARG A 174 -3.44 -23.62 7.97
CA ARG A 174 -4.19 -22.83 8.93
C ARG A 174 -3.38 -22.65 10.20
N ALA A 175 -3.22 -21.43 10.69
CA ALA A 175 -2.49 -21.11 11.91
C ALA A 175 -3.44 -20.61 12.99
N GLN A 176 -3.31 -21.17 14.19
CA GLN A 176 -4.03 -20.74 15.38
C GLN A 176 -3.05 -20.33 16.47
N PHE A 177 -3.22 -19.16 17.05
CA PHE A 177 -2.43 -18.63 18.16
C PHE A 177 -3.19 -17.57 18.92
N THR A 178 -2.82 -17.33 20.18
CA THR A 178 -3.41 -16.26 21.00
C THR A 178 -2.47 -15.08 21.06
N LEU A 179 -2.94 -13.87 20.79
CA LEU A 179 -2.15 -12.64 20.94
C LEU A 179 -1.82 -12.39 22.41
N PRO A 180 -0.54 -12.16 22.73
CA PRO A 180 -0.14 -11.86 24.10
C PRO A 180 -0.88 -10.63 24.65
N ASP A 181 -1.12 -10.65 25.96
CA ASP A 181 -1.73 -9.54 26.73
C ASP A 181 -3.15 -9.14 26.33
N THR A 182 -3.71 -9.76 25.27
CA THR A 182 -5.07 -9.44 24.79
C THR A 182 -6.07 -10.57 25.03
N GLY A 183 -5.58 -11.82 25.17
CA GLY A 183 -6.42 -13.02 25.21
C GLY A 183 -7.21 -13.28 23.91
N PHE A 184 -6.88 -12.60 22.82
CA PHE A 184 -7.56 -12.75 21.52
C PHE A 184 -6.97 -13.91 20.75
N ASP A 185 -7.84 -14.85 20.35
CA ASP A 185 -7.46 -16.01 19.53
C ASP A 185 -7.49 -15.64 18.06
N CYS A 186 -6.34 -15.75 17.43
CA CYS A 186 -6.16 -15.56 16.00
C CYS A 186 -6.28 -16.89 15.27
N ASP A 187 -7.09 -16.92 14.22
CA ASP A 187 -7.25 -18.04 13.31
C ASP A 187 -7.13 -17.52 11.88
N CYS A 188 -6.08 -17.91 11.18
CA CYS A 188 -5.77 -17.34 9.87
C CYS A 188 -5.12 -18.34 8.93
N LEU A 189 -5.27 -18.09 7.63
CA LEU A 189 -4.61 -18.83 6.58
C LEU A 189 -3.20 -18.26 6.37
N VAL A 190 -2.21 -19.14 6.32
CA VAL A 190 -0.79 -18.78 6.17
C VAL A 190 -0.13 -19.64 5.11
N GLU A 191 0.98 -19.15 4.55
CA GLU A 191 1.83 -19.92 3.64
C GLU A 191 3.29 -19.87 4.09
N VAL A 192 4.06 -20.90 3.73
CA VAL A 192 5.49 -20.95 3.99
C VAL A 192 6.21 -20.05 3.00
N ALA A 193 6.83 -18.97 3.49
CA ALA A 193 7.55 -18.00 2.68
C ALA A 193 9.04 -18.36 2.52
N TRP A 194 9.67 -18.92 3.55
CA TRP A 194 11.06 -19.35 3.54
C TRP A 194 11.36 -20.36 4.66
N GLU A 195 12.39 -21.16 4.46
CA GLU A 195 12.96 -22.05 5.48
C GLU A 195 14.47 -21.88 5.49
N ASN A 196 15.09 -21.84 6.68
CA ASN A 196 16.53 -21.74 6.82
C ASN A 196 17.15 -23.05 7.32
N THR A 197 18.50 -23.13 7.26
CA THR A 197 19.27 -24.29 7.71
C THR A 197 19.22 -24.50 9.23
N THR A 198 18.82 -23.51 10.01
CA THR A 198 18.69 -23.57 11.46
C THR A 198 17.32 -24.02 11.94
N ARG A 199 16.50 -24.55 11.03
CA ARG A 199 15.14 -25.04 11.27
C ARG A 199 14.17 -23.95 11.75
N GLN A 200 14.35 -22.73 11.29
CA GLN A 200 13.33 -21.69 11.38
C GLN A 200 12.63 -21.57 10.04
N SER A 201 11.33 -21.34 10.09
CA SER A 201 10.52 -21.09 8.91
C SER A 201 9.78 -19.77 9.06
N GLY A 202 9.83 -18.94 8.02
CA GLY A 202 8.98 -17.76 7.93
C GLY A 202 7.67 -18.13 7.30
N ILE A 203 6.58 -17.78 7.95
CA ILE A 203 5.22 -17.94 7.44
C ILE A 203 4.57 -16.58 7.24
N ARG A 204 3.90 -16.42 6.10
CA ARG A 204 3.21 -15.19 5.69
C ARG A 204 1.71 -15.37 5.91
N PHE A 205 1.03 -14.37 6.44
CA PHE A 205 -0.42 -14.35 6.48
C PHE A 205 -0.95 -14.16 5.05
N VAL A 206 -1.80 -15.08 4.59
CA VAL A 206 -2.43 -15.02 3.26
C VAL A 206 -3.71 -14.20 3.37
N GLU A 207 -4.55 -14.54 4.34
CA GLU A 207 -5.82 -13.87 4.56
C GLU A 207 -6.04 -13.64 6.05
N LEU A 208 -6.35 -12.39 6.41
CA LEU A 208 -6.73 -11.98 7.76
C LEU A 208 -8.14 -11.41 7.73
N THR A 209 -9.00 -11.90 8.62
CA THR A 209 -10.30 -11.25 8.82
C THR A 209 -10.11 -9.81 9.32
N PRO A 210 -11.06 -8.89 9.04
CA PRO A 210 -10.97 -7.51 9.52
C PRO A 210 -10.72 -7.42 11.03
N GLU A 211 -11.35 -8.28 11.80
CA GLU A 211 -11.20 -8.34 13.25
C GLU A 211 -9.78 -8.74 13.68
N VAL A 212 -9.22 -9.83 13.11
CA VAL A 212 -7.85 -10.27 13.39
C VAL A 212 -6.84 -9.20 13.00
N ARG A 213 -7.04 -8.54 11.85
CA ARG A 213 -6.19 -7.45 11.37
C ARG A 213 -6.20 -6.26 12.34
N GLU A 214 -7.37 -5.84 12.82
CA GLU A 214 -7.51 -4.74 13.78
C GLU A 214 -6.84 -5.06 15.12
N LYS A 215 -7.02 -6.28 15.64
CA LYS A 215 -6.40 -6.73 16.89
C LYS A 215 -4.88 -6.82 16.78
N LEU A 216 -4.36 -7.38 15.68
CA LEU A 216 -2.93 -7.41 15.40
C LEU A 216 -2.35 -5.99 15.33
N ARG A 217 -2.98 -5.09 14.59
CA ARG A 217 -2.57 -3.69 14.47
C ARG A 217 -2.58 -2.98 15.83
N GLY A 218 -3.62 -3.17 16.62
CA GLY A 218 -3.71 -2.63 17.98
C GLY A 218 -2.56 -3.13 18.88
N TRP A 219 -2.25 -4.42 18.81
CA TRP A 219 -1.15 -5.04 19.54
C TRP A 219 0.21 -4.48 19.08
N PHE A 220 0.44 -4.35 17.78
CA PHE A 220 1.67 -3.73 17.24
C PHE A 220 1.83 -2.29 17.69
N ASN A 221 0.77 -1.49 17.69
CA ASN A 221 0.80 -0.09 18.13
C ASN A 221 1.16 0.05 19.60
N GLN A 222 0.79 -0.91 20.45
CA GLN A 222 1.15 -0.92 21.88
C GLN A 222 2.62 -1.28 22.10
N HIS A 223 3.21 -2.10 21.22
CA HIS A 223 4.59 -2.58 21.34
C HIS A 223 5.56 -1.82 20.42
N ALA A 224 5.04 -0.92 19.57
CA ALA A 224 5.83 -0.07 18.69
C ALA A 224 6.45 1.11 19.44
N THR A 225 7.59 1.60 18.96
CA THR A 225 8.16 2.85 19.45
C THR A 225 7.29 4.05 19.03
N PRO A 226 7.26 5.16 19.76
CA PRO A 226 6.43 6.33 19.42
C PRO A 226 6.63 6.86 17.99
N ALA A 227 7.81 6.66 17.39
CA ALA A 227 8.10 7.04 16.01
C ALA A 227 7.41 6.13 14.96
N GLU A 228 6.87 5.00 15.39
CA GLU A 228 6.21 3.98 14.57
C GLU A 228 4.68 4.05 14.66
N VAL A 229 4.14 4.94 15.52
CA VAL A 229 2.70 5.19 15.61
C VAL A 229 2.17 5.69 14.27
N GLU A 230 1.02 5.16 13.87
CA GLU A 230 0.37 5.50 12.61
C GLU A 230 0.05 6.99 12.49
N ASP A 231 0.17 7.49 11.27
CA ASP A 231 -0.45 8.75 10.92
C ASP A 231 -1.97 8.53 10.85
N PRO A 232 -2.79 9.52 11.22
CA PRO A 232 -4.23 9.37 11.11
C PRO A 232 -4.64 9.07 9.66
N PRO A 233 -5.68 8.24 9.45
CA PRO A 233 -6.18 7.96 8.11
C PRO A 233 -6.50 9.25 7.35
N MET A 234 -6.29 9.23 6.04
CA MET A 234 -6.51 10.41 5.21
C MET A 234 -7.97 10.51 4.80
N ALA A 235 -8.59 11.66 5.09
CA ALA A 235 -9.90 11.97 4.57
C ALA A 235 -9.83 12.27 3.06
N CYS A 236 -10.65 11.59 2.27
CA CYS A 236 -10.78 11.76 0.83
C CYS A 236 -12.23 11.99 0.45
N ARG A 237 -12.46 12.62 -0.71
CA ARG A 237 -13.81 12.77 -1.25
C ARG A 237 -14.09 11.65 -2.24
N LEU A 238 -15.17 10.92 -2.02
CA LEU A 238 -15.66 9.93 -2.96
C LEU A 238 -16.33 10.63 -4.13
N THR A 239 -15.97 10.30 -5.36
CA THR A 239 -16.60 10.86 -6.57
C THR A 239 -17.32 9.82 -7.41
N ASP A 240 -16.82 8.60 -7.46
CA ASP A 240 -17.43 7.48 -8.18
C ASP A 240 -17.27 6.21 -7.36
N LEU A 241 -18.31 5.39 -7.34
CA LEU A 241 -18.36 4.13 -6.65
C LEU A 241 -19.07 3.08 -7.50
N SER A 242 -18.47 1.90 -7.61
CA SER A 242 -19.05 0.71 -8.21
C SER A 242 -18.90 -0.48 -7.26
N THR A 243 -19.43 -1.63 -7.65
CA THR A 243 -19.21 -2.86 -6.88
C THR A 243 -17.75 -3.27 -6.84
N GLY A 244 -16.96 -2.99 -7.87
CA GLY A 244 -15.56 -3.39 -8.00
C GLY A 244 -14.55 -2.34 -7.54
N GLY A 245 -14.94 -1.07 -7.36
CA GLY A 245 -13.98 -0.02 -7.01
C GLY A 245 -14.57 1.36 -6.83
N CYS A 246 -13.68 2.32 -6.57
CA CYS A 246 -14.08 3.72 -6.43
C CYS A 246 -13.01 4.67 -6.97
N TYR A 247 -13.42 5.89 -7.32
CA TYR A 247 -12.50 6.99 -7.59
C TYR A 247 -12.60 8.05 -6.50
N LEU A 248 -11.44 8.46 -6.00
CA LEU A 248 -11.29 9.37 -4.87
C LEU A 248 -10.62 10.66 -5.32
N ASP A 249 -11.25 11.79 -5.03
CA ASP A 249 -10.65 13.12 -5.19
C ASP A 249 -9.83 13.43 -3.94
N THR A 250 -8.55 13.67 -4.15
CA THR A 250 -7.58 14.01 -3.09
C THR A 250 -6.35 14.69 -3.67
N SER A 251 -5.82 15.68 -2.96
CA SER A 251 -4.54 16.32 -3.30
C SER A 251 -3.33 15.46 -2.95
N THR A 252 -3.53 14.37 -2.20
CA THR A 252 -2.48 13.48 -1.71
C THR A 252 -2.73 12.02 -2.11
N PRO A 253 -2.86 11.69 -3.42
CA PRO A 253 -3.16 10.33 -3.83
C PRO A 253 -2.00 9.39 -3.49
N PHE A 254 -2.35 8.17 -3.09
CA PHE A 254 -1.37 7.08 -2.98
C PHE A 254 -0.95 6.59 -4.38
N PRO A 255 0.27 6.06 -4.51
CA PRO A 255 0.79 5.61 -5.80
C PRO A 255 0.06 4.37 -6.31
N VAL A 256 0.14 4.14 -7.62
CA VAL A 256 -0.31 2.89 -8.23
C VAL A 256 0.35 1.70 -7.52
N ARG A 257 -0.43 0.64 -7.27
CA ARG A 257 -0.07 -0.57 -6.51
C ARG A 257 0.02 -0.36 -4.99
N ALA A 258 -0.29 0.82 -4.45
CA ALA A 258 -0.50 0.94 -3.02
C ALA A 258 -1.71 0.11 -2.58
N LYS A 259 -1.53 -0.73 -1.56
CA LYS A 259 -2.61 -1.41 -0.86
C LYS A 259 -3.19 -0.44 0.16
N VAL A 260 -4.50 -0.29 0.18
CA VAL A 260 -5.19 0.65 1.06
C VAL A 260 -6.41 0.01 1.72
N ILE A 261 -6.74 0.46 2.91
CA ILE A 261 -8.03 0.19 3.54
C ILE A 261 -8.89 1.44 3.40
N LEU A 262 -10.08 1.25 2.89
CA LEU A 262 -11.11 2.27 2.73
C LEU A 262 -12.16 2.07 3.81
N SER A 263 -12.40 3.08 4.61
CA SER A 263 -13.51 3.12 5.57
C SER A 263 -14.54 4.11 5.07
N LEU A 264 -15.68 3.62 4.61
CA LEU A 264 -16.79 4.42 4.14
C LEU A 264 -17.89 4.41 5.20
N ALA A 265 -18.39 5.58 5.57
CA ALA A 265 -19.43 5.73 6.59
C ALA A 265 -20.54 6.67 6.10
N LEU A 266 -21.78 6.22 6.34
CA LEU A 266 -23.02 6.99 6.20
C LEU A 266 -23.79 6.90 7.53
N PRO A 267 -24.73 7.79 7.81
CA PRO A 267 -25.63 7.61 8.94
C PRO A 267 -26.36 6.26 8.86
N GLY A 268 -26.02 5.34 9.78
CA GLY A 268 -26.61 4.01 9.84
C GLY A 268 -25.92 2.90 9.03
N ALA A 269 -24.89 3.20 8.24
CA ALA A 269 -24.12 2.21 7.50
C ALA A 269 -22.63 2.51 7.52
N LYS A 270 -21.80 1.50 7.78
CA LYS A 270 -20.35 1.59 7.72
C LYS A 270 -19.80 0.34 7.04
N VAL A 271 -18.91 0.55 6.07
CA VAL A 271 -18.20 -0.55 5.41
C VAL A 271 -16.70 -0.27 5.41
N GLN A 272 -15.92 -1.32 5.59
CA GLN A 272 -14.47 -1.29 5.45
C GLN A 272 -14.06 -2.27 4.35
N VAL A 273 -13.30 -1.78 3.37
CA VAL A 273 -12.89 -2.57 2.20
C VAL A 273 -11.40 -2.39 1.96
N SER A 274 -10.69 -3.49 1.75
CA SER A 274 -9.31 -3.45 1.27
C SER A 274 -9.31 -3.24 -0.25
N GLY A 275 -8.34 -2.49 -0.76
CA GLY A 275 -8.22 -2.25 -2.20
C GLY A 275 -6.79 -1.97 -2.64
N ILE A 276 -6.61 -1.91 -3.95
CA ILE A 276 -5.34 -1.54 -4.59
C ILE A 276 -5.57 -0.32 -5.49
N VAL A 277 -4.68 0.65 -5.38
CA VAL A 277 -4.65 1.78 -6.29
C VAL A 277 -4.24 1.32 -7.69
N ARG A 278 -5.11 1.50 -8.68
CA ARG A 278 -4.89 1.11 -10.09
C ARG A 278 -4.53 2.28 -10.98
N VAL A 279 -5.04 3.44 -10.66
CA VAL A 279 -4.72 4.68 -11.38
C VAL A 279 -4.47 5.80 -10.37
N MET A 280 -3.49 6.64 -10.63
CA MET A 280 -3.16 7.77 -9.79
C MET A 280 -2.91 9.00 -10.66
N HIS A 281 -3.61 10.06 -10.36
CA HIS A 281 -3.42 11.37 -10.98
C HIS A 281 -2.84 12.31 -9.92
N PRO A 282 -1.57 12.72 -10.07
CA PRO A 282 -0.89 13.57 -9.09
C PRO A 282 -1.72 14.82 -8.77
N GLU A 283 -1.86 15.14 -7.48
CA GLU A 283 -2.60 16.30 -6.96
C GLU A 283 -4.11 16.33 -7.29
N LYS A 284 -4.67 15.24 -7.84
CA LYS A 284 -6.07 15.20 -8.29
C LYS A 284 -6.86 14.04 -7.70
N GLY A 285 -6.28 12.84 -7.71
CA GLY A 285 -7.02 11.71 -7.17
C GLY A 285 -6.46 10.35 -7.55
N MET A 286 -7.19 9.32 -7.15
CA MET A 286 -6.80 7.94 -7.38
C MET A 286 -8.02 7.03 -7.56
N GLY A 287 -7.88 6.03 -8.42
CA GLY A 287 -8.83 4.95 -8.59
C GLY A 287 -8.39 3.71 -7.84
N VAL A 288 -9.26 3.16 -7.02
CA VAL A 288 -9.01 2.01 -6.17
C VAL A 288 -9.91 0.85 -6.62
N GLU A 289 -9.31 -0.28 -6.94
CA GLU A 289 -10.00 -1.56 -7.15
C GLU A 289 -10.13 -2.28 -5.82
N PHE A 290 -11.33 -2.75 -5.46
CA PHE A 290 -11.58 -3.46 -4.22
C PHE A 290 -11.09 -4.90 -4.27
N ASN A 291 -10.56 -5.38 -3.16
CA ASN A 291 -10.34 -6.81 -2.96
C ASN A 291 -11.63 -7.47 -2.50
N GLN A 292 -12.22 -8.26 -3.38
CA GLN A 292 -13.46 -8.98 -3.14
C GLN A 292 -13.21 -10.48 -3.33
N SER A 293 -12.41 -11.06 -2.43
CA SER A 293 -12.07 -12.47 -2.48
C SER A 293 -13.22 -13.37 -2.01
N THR A 294 -14.17 -12.84 -1.21
CA THR A 294 -15.31 -13.58 -0.67
C THR A 294 -16.65 -12.99 -1.09
N ASP A 295 -17.68 -13.83 -1.20
CA ASP A 295 -19.06 -13.41 -1.50
C ASP A 295 -19.61 -12.46 -0.40
N GLU A 296 -19.15 -12.61 0.84
CA GLU A 296 -19.50 -11.75 1.97
C GLU A 296 -19.00 -10.32 1.76
N GLN A 297 -17.74 -10.17 1.30
CA GLN A 297 -17.17 -8.85 0.99
C GLN A 297 -17.89 -8.17 -0.16
N CYS A 298 -18.30 -8.92 -1.18
CA CYS A 298 -19.13 -8.42 -2.28
C CYS A 298 -20.47 -7.91 -1.76
N GLY A 299 -21.15 -8.70 -0.92
CA GLY A 299 -22.44 -8.34 -0.33
C GLY A 299 -22.38 -7.07 0.51
N LEU A 300 -21.33 -6.87 1.32
CA LEU A 300 -21.16 -5.65 2.12
C LEU A 300 -21.06 -4.38 1.26
N VAL A 301 -20.37 -4.45 0.12
CA VAL A 301 -20.24 -3.31 -0.80
C VAL A 301 -21.57 -3.06 -1.52
N GLU A 302 -22.28 -4.12 -1.94
CA GLU A 302 -23.59 -4.01 -2.58
C GLU A 302 -24.64 -3.40 -1.64
N ASP A 303 -24.68 -3.81 -0.38
CA ASP A 303 -25.56 -3.27 0.65
C ASP A 303 -25.28 -1.78 0.93
N PHE A 304 -23.98 -1.42 0.97
CA PHE A 304 -23.57 -0.02 1.12
C PHE A 304 -23.99 0.83 -0.08
N LEU A 305 -23.83 0.33 -1.31
CA LEU A 305 -24.30 0.96 -2.55
C LEU A 305 -25.82 1.15 -2.53
N GLY A 306 -26.56 0.15 -2.07
CA GLY A 306 -28.02 0.21 -1.89
C GLY A 306 -28.43 1.32 -0.90
N THR A 307 -27.71 1.41 0.23
CA THR A 307 -27.94 2.46 1.24
C THR A 307 -27.64 3.85 0.68
N LEU A 308 -26.51 3.99 -0.03
CA LEU A 308 -26.11 5.26 -0.64
C LEU A 308 -27.11 5.72 -1.71
N SER A 309 -27.64 4.80 -2.53
CA SER A 309 -28.63 5.11 -3.56
C SER A 309 -29.98 5.56 -2.98
N ASN A 310 -30.30 5.18 -1.75
CA ASN A 310 -31.52 5.54 -1.04
C ASN A 310 -31.34 6.75 -0.10
N ALA A 311 -30.08 7.21 0.10
CA ALA A 311 -29.78 8.38 0.91
C ALA A 311 -30.23 9.68 0.21
N ALA A 312 -30.44 10.75 0.97
CA ALA A 312 -30.77 12.06 0.42
C ALA A 312 -29.66 12.56 -0.53
N GLU A 313 -30.01 13.31 -1.57
CA GLU A 313 -29.08 13.83 -2.59
C GLU A 313 -27.86 14.59 -2.01
N ASP A 314 -27.96 15.10 -0.78
CA ASP A 314 -26.88 15.79 -0.07
C ASP A 314 -26.05 14.88 0.85
N ALA A 315 -26.31 13.58 0.92
CA ALA A 315 -25.58 12.65 1.78
C ALA A 315 -24.23 12.26 1.16
N SER A 316 -23.20 13.02 1.48
CA SER A 316 -21.82 12.65 1.12
C SER A 316 -21.25 11.69 2.18
N PRO A 317 -20.80 10.48 1.81
CA PRO A 317 -20.19 9.57 2.75
C PRO A 317 -18.87 10.13 3.27
N GLU A 318 -18.62 9.96 4.55
CA GLU A 318 -17.29 10.15 5.12
C GLU A 318 -16.40 8.99 4.64
N LEU A 319 -15.26 9.32 4.04
CA LEU A 319 -14.32 8.34 3.53
C LEU A 319 -12.93 8.60 4.09
N LEU A 320 -12.41 7.58 4.74
CA LEU A 320 -11.06 7.57 5.28
C LEU A 320 -10.23 6.49 4.55
N VAL A 321 -9.01 6.85 4.20
CA VAL A 321 -8.06 5.97 3.50
C VAL A 321 -6.81 5.78 4.34
N ASP A 322 -6.42 4.52 4.55
CA ASP A 322 -5.26 4.13 5.31
C ASP A 322 -4.35 3.21 4.47
N PRO A 323 -3.06 3.55 4.26
CA PRO A 323 -2.17 2.71 3.48
C PRO A 323 -1.73 1.47 4.25
N GLU A 324 -1.77 0.31 3.59
CA GLU A 324 -1.23 -0.96 4.12
C GLU A 324 0.16 -1.29 3.57
N GLY A 325 0.62 -0.60 2.54
CA GLY A 325 1.92 -0.81 1.90
C GLY A 325 1.84 -0.83 0.38
N ILE A 326 2.91 -1.28 -0.27
CA ILE A 326 3.04 -1.36 -1.72
C ILE A 326 3.01 -2.85 -2.14
N GLN A 327 2.23 -3.18 -3.16
CA GLN A 327 2.25 -4.51 -3.76
C GLN A 327 3.60 -4.75 -4.43
N SER A 328 4.25 -5.89 -4.15
CA SER A 328 5.49 -6.28 -4.81
C SER A 328 5.30 -6.45 -6.33
N THR A 329 6.39 -6.27 -7.08
CA THR A 329 6.43 -6.61 -8.50
C THR A 329 6.72 -8.09 -8.74
N ASP A 330 7.06 -8.82 -7.69
CA ASP A 330 7.36 -10.24 -7.79
C ASP A 330 6.09 -11.01 -8.22
N PRO A 331 6.18 -11.96 -9.15
CA PRO A 331 5.04 -12.74 -9.62
C PRO A 331 4.33 -13.51 -8.51
N GLU A 332 5.06 -13.87 -7.45
CA GLU A 332 4.54 -14.59 -6.27
C GLU A 332 3.63 -13.72 -5.39
N ASP A 333 3.82 -12.41 -5.39
CA ASP A 333 2.96 -11.44 -4.69
C ASP A 333 1.79 -10.93 -5.56
N ASN A 334 1.73 -11.38 -6.81
CA ASN A 334 0.69 -11.01 -7.76
C ASN A 334 -0.53 -11.93 -7.53
N GLU A 335 -1.15 -11.80 -6.36
CA GLU A 335 -2.48 -12.35 -6.14
C GLU A 335 -3.36 -11.90 -7.30
N SER A 336 -3.84 -12.87 -8.07
CA SER A 336 -4.83 -12.67 -9.12
C SER A 336 -6.11 -12.17 -8.46
N TRP A 337 -6.23 -10.85 -8.36
CA TRP A 337 -7.43 -10.15 -7.91
C TRP A 337 -8.42 -10.19 -9.09
N ALA A 338 -8.80 -11.40 -9.45
CA ALA A 338 -9.79 -11.60 -10.48
C ALA A 338 -11.18 -11.38 -9.88
N ASN A 339 -11.72 -10.19 -10.08
CA ASN A 339 -13.15 -10.00 -10.00
C ASN A 339 -13.81 -11.05 -10.89
N LYS A 340 -14.54 -11.99 -10.30
CA LYS A 340 -15.19 -13.11 -10.98
C LYS A 340 -16.23 -12.55 -11.97
N GLY A 341 -15.80 -12.26 -13.21
CA GLY A 341 -16.69 -12.22 -14.36
C GLY A 341 -17.75 -11.12 -14.45
N VAL A 342 -17.85 -10.19 -13.54
CA VAL A 342 -18.78 -9.05 -13.64
C VAL A 342 -18.09 -7.91 -14.37
N TYR A 343 -18.67 -7.48 -15.49
CA TYR A 343 -18.21 -6.31 -16.22
C TYR A 343 -18.43 -5.05 -15.37
N ASP A 344 -17.32 -4.38 -15.02
CA ASP A 344 -17.34 -3.11 -14.29
C ASP A 344 -16.70 -2.01 -15.12
N PRO A 345 -17.51 -1.05 -15.63
CA PRO A 345 -17.01 0.05 -16.47
C PRO A 345 -15.96 0.91 -15.79
N LEU A 346 -16.03 1.08 -14.46
CA LEU A 346 -15.06 1.89 -13.71
C LEU A 346 -13.70 1.19 -13.66
N LEU A 347 -13.68 -0.12 -13.44
CA LEU A 347 -12.45 -0.90 -13.46
C LEU A 347 -11.82 -0.96 -14.86
N ASP A 348 -12.63 -1.06 -15.91
CA ASP A 348 -12.14 -0.98 -17.30
C ASP A 348 -11.50 0.37 -17.60
N LEU A 349 -12.06 1.45 -17.06
CA LEU A 349 -11.47 2.77 -17.17
C LEU A 349 -10.13 2.85 -16.43
N PHE A 350 -10.02 2.25 -15.23
CA PHE A 350 -8.75 2.22 -14.47
C PHE A 350 -7.64 1.48 -15.23
N ARG A 351 -7.97 0.37 -15.89
CA ARG A 351 -7.01 -0.40 -16.72
C ARG A 351 -6.47 0.42 -17.90
N ARG A 352 -7.30 1.29 -18.48
CA ARG A 352 -6.93 2.19 -19.57
C ARG A 352 -6.35 3.53 -19.09
N GLY A 353 -6.47 3.82 -17.80
CA GLY A 353 -6.13 5.13 -17.22
C GLY A 353 -4.69 5.58 -17.42
N LEU A 354 -3.75 4.64 -17.63
CA LEU A 354 -2.34 4.95 -17.93
C LEU A 354 -2.15 5.47 -19.36
N ASP A 355 -3.08 5.18 -20.27
CA ASP A 355 -3.02 5.58 -21.69
C ASP A 355 -3.83 6.84 -21.97
N LEU A 356 -4.64 7.31 -21.02
CA LEU A 356 -5.50 8.48 -21.13
C LEU A 356 -4.86 9.70 -20.47
N THR A 357 -5.10 10.86 -21.05
CA THR A 357 -4.84 12.12 -20.35
C THR A 357 -5.84 12.30 -19.20
N LEU A 358 -5.52 13.14 -18.23
CA LEU A 358 -6.42 13.43 -17.12
C LEU A 358 -7.78 13.94 -17.57
N GLU A 359 -7.80 14.78 -18.62
CA GLU A 359 -9.04 15.35 -19.19
C GLU A 359 -9.89 14.28 -19.86
N GLU A 360 -9.27 13.40 -20.66
CA GLU A 360 -9.93 12.26 -21.27
C GLU A 360 -10.48 11.29 -20.22
N PHE A 361 -9.70 10.97 -19.20
CA PHE A 361 -10.13 10.10 -18.12
C PHE A 361 -11.37 10.66 -17.40
N HIS A 362 -11.36 11.93 -17.01
CA HIS A 362 -12.52 12.56 -16.37
C HIS A 362 -13.71 12.69 -17.32
N SER A 363 -13.48 12.90 -18.62
CA SER A 363 -14.54 12.92 -19.63
C SER A 363 -15.23 11.56 -19.74
N GLU A 364 -14.44 10.47 -19.78
CA GLU A 364 -14.98 9.11 -19.81
C GLU A 364 -15.76 8.77 -18.53
N MET A 365 -15.24 9.13 -17.34
CA MET A 365 -15.98 8.99 -16.10
C MET A 365 -17.34 9.70 -16.14
N LYS A 366 -17.37 10.96 -16.60
CA LYS A 366 -18.61 11.73 -16.74
C LYS A 366 -19.60 11.09 -17.70
N LYS A 367 -19.13 10.52 -18.82
CA LYS A 367 -19.98 9.80 -19.78
C LYS A 367 -20.61 8.55 -19.15
N GLN A 368 -19.84 7.81 -18.35
CA GLN A 368 -20.37 6.64 -17.63
C GLN A 368 -21.49 7.01 -16.64
N ARG A 369 -21.37 8.16 -15.95
CA ARG A 369 -22.44 8.72 -15.10
C ARG A 369 -23.71 9.06 -15.89
N GLY A 370 -23.56 9.65 -17.08
CA GLY A 370 -24.66 10.07 -17.94
C GLY A 370 -25.39 8.94 -18.66
N THR A 371 -24.70 7.83 -18.89
CA THR A 371 -25.30 6.62 -19.44
C THR A 371 -25.98 5.91 -18.28
N LYS A 372 -27.31 5.88 -18.23
CA LYS A 372 -28.11 5.04 -17.30
C LYS A 372 -27.87 3.56 -17.61
N ALA A 373 -26.64 3.12 -17.56
CA ALA A 373 -26.27 1.71 -17.54
C ALA A 373 -26.66 1.16 -16.18
N LYS A 374 -27.73 0.45 -16.20
CA LYS A 374 -28.36 -0.28 -15.11
C LYS A 374 -27.39 -0.66 -13.99
N ARG A 375 -27.56 -0.02 -12.80
CA ARG A 375 -27.35 -0.57 -11.45
C ARG A 375 -25.94 -0.89 -10.96
N ALA A 376 -24.86 -0.45 -11.61
CA ALA A 376 -23.53 -0.80 -11.10
C ALA A 376 -22.66 0.39 -10.63
N THR A 377 -23.07 1.63 -10.87
CA THR A 377 -22.25 2.83 -10.52
C THR A 377 -23.14 3.93 -9.98
N VAL A 378 -22.81 4.47 -8.83
CA VAL A 378 -23.43 5.65 -8.22
C VAL A 378 -22.47 6.83 -8.35
N SER A 379 -22.99 7.99 -8.80
CA SER A 379 -22.25 9.26 -8.83
C SER A 379 -22.67 10.09 -7.61
N ILE A 380 -21.72 10.68 -6.94
CA ILE A 380 -21.90 11.52 -5.74
C ILE A 380 -21.51 12.95 -6.05
#